data_94f527205c48cc9a08a8ef00decea07b
#
_entry.id   94f527205c48cc9a08a8ef00decea07b
#
_cell.length_a   1.000
_cell.length_b   1.000
_cell.length_c   1.000
_cell.angle_alpha   90.00
_cell.angle_beta   90.00
_cell.angle_gamma   90.00
#
_symmetry.space_group_name_H-M   'P 1'
#
loop_
_entity.id
_entity.type
_entity.pdbx_description
1 polymer ?
#
loop_
_entity_poly.entity_id
_entity_poly.type
_entity_poly.pdbx_seq_one_letter_code
_entity_poly.pdbx_strand_id
1 'polypeptide(L)'
;MNKSVTHLKSKAFAVRIIRFYKYLTEEKHEYVLAKQILRSGTSIGANVRESYSAQSKADFISKLHITLKEADETLYWLELLVESEIITQSEFDSLATDLKEISALLASSINTAKTNNMNQE
;
A
#
# COMPACT_ATOMS: atom_id res chain seq x y z
N MET A 1 14.91 4.01 7.53
CA MET A 1 13.44 4.03 7.61
C MET A 1 12.99 4.17 9.05
N ASN A 2 12.08 5.08 9.32
CA ASN A 2 11.38 5.06 10.59
C ASN A 2 10.34 3.94 10.54
N LYS A 3 10.67 2.84 11.16
CA LYS A 3 9.87 1.62 11.21
C LYS A 3 8.46 1.87 11.72
N SER A 4 8.32 2.69 12.78
CA SER A 4 7.02 3.01 13.37
C SER A 4 6.12 3.79 12.41
N VAL A 5 6.68 4.77 11.69
CA VAL A 5 5.90 5.61 10.76
C VAL A 5 5.34 4.76 9.63
N THR A 6 6.17 3.99 8.96
CA THR A 6 5.73 3.17 7.83
C THR A 6 4.72 2.11 8.28
N HIS A 7 4.98 1.46 9.41
CA HIS A 7 4.06 0.47 9.96
C HIS A 7 2.71 1.09 10.32
N LEU A 8 2.72 2.21 11.05
CA LEU A 8 1.49 2.86 11.49
C LEU A 8 0.66 3.35 10.29
N LYS A 9 1.30 3.98 9.31
CA LYS A 9 0.59 4.50 8.12
C LYS A 9 0.01 3.40 7.27
N SER A 10 0.76 2.32 7.03
CA SER A 10 0.28 1.20 6.22
C SER A 10 -0.84 0.43 6.93
N LYS A 11 -0.78 0.31 8.25
CA LYS A 11 -1.86 -0.30 9.03
C LYS A 11 -3.11 0.56 9.03
N ALA A 12 -2.96 1.88 9.23
CA ALA A 12 -4.08 2.82 9.18
C ALA A 12 -4.73 2.81 7.79
N PHE A 13 -3.93 2.73 6.73
CA PHE A 13 -4.43 2.62 5.38
C PHE A 13 -5.23 1.33 5.19
N ALA A 14 -4.76 0.20 5.71
CA ALA A 14 -5.49 -1.07 5.65
C ALA A 14 -6.87 -0.96 6.30
N VAL A 15 -6.96 -0.27 7.44
CA VAL A 15 -8.24 -0.02 8.10
C VAL A 15 -9.16 0.83 7.21
N ARG A 16 -8.63 1.87 6.57
CA ARG A 16 -9.40 2.68 5.61
C ARG A 16 -9.90 1.84 4.45
N ILE A 17 -9.05 0.94 3.94
CA ILE A 17 -9.42 0.06 2.83
C ILE A 17 -10.55 -0.89 3.22
N ILE A 18 -10.54 -1.42 4.45
CA ILE A 18 -11.63 -2.27 4.94
C ILE A 18 -12.94 -1.49 4.97
N ARG A 19 -12.91 -0.24 5.46
CA ARG A 19 -14.09 0.62 5.47
C ARG A 19 -14.55 0.96 4.06
N PHE A 20 -13.61 1.20 3.16
CA PHE A 20 -13.89 1.47 1.76
C PHE A 20 -14.50 0.25 1.07
N TYR A 21 -14.03 -0.95 1.39
CA TYR A 21 -14.62 -2.20 0.90
C TYR A 21 -16.10 -2.28 1.30
N LYS A 22 -16.41 -1.97 2.55
CA LYS A 22 -17.80 -1.98 3.03
C LYS A 22 -18.65 -0.96 2.28
N TYR A 23 -18.11 0.24 2.06
CA TYR A 23 -18.77 1.28 1.28
C TYR A 23 -19.06 0.82 -0.15
N LEU A 24 -18.07 0.24 -0.81
CA LEU A 24 -18.24 -0.25 -2.18
C LEU A 24 -19.29 -1.36 -2.28
N THR A 25 -19.31 -2.29 -1.33
CA THR A 25 -20.23 -3.42 -1.37
C THR A 25 -21.64 -3.02 -0.90
N GLU A 26 -21.74 -2.28 0.19
CA GLU A 26 -23.03 -1.96 0.82
C GLU A 26 -23.74 -0.79 0.14
N GLU A 27 -23.01 0.25 -0.28
CA GLU A 27 -23.59 1.46 -0.86
C GLU A 27 -23.56 1.45 -2.40
N LYS A 28 -22.45 1.00 -2.99
CA LYS A 28 -22.25 1.04 -4.43
C LYS A 28 -22.57 -0.28 -5.12
N HIS A 29 -22.75 -1.35 -4.36
CA HIS A 29 -23.01 -2.70 -4.88
C HIS A 29 -21.96 -3.16 -5.89
N GLU A 30 -20.72 -2.71 -5.67
CA GLU A 30 -19.57 -3.13 -6.46
C GLU A 30 -18.82 -4.21 -5.68
N TYR A 31 -18.77 -5.43 -6.22
CA TYR A 31 -18.22 -6.58 -5.48
C TYR A 31 -16.90 -7.07 -6.04
N VAL A 32 -16.71 -6.98 -7.34
CA VAL A 32 -15.53 -7.53 -8.00
C VAL A 32 -14.29 -6.69 -7.74
N LEU A 33 -14.35 -5.40 -8.05
CA LEU A 33 -13.24 -4.48 -7.80
C LEU A 33 -13.01 -4.27 -6.30
N ALA A 34 -14.09 -4.33 -5.51
CA ALA A 34 -14.00 -4.22 -4.06
C ALA A 34 -13.10 -5.31 -3.47
N LYS A 35 -13.24 -6.55 -3.93
CA LYS A 35 -12.40 -7.66 -3.46
C LYS A 35 -10.94 -7.48 -3.84
N GLN A 36 -10.68 -6.99 -5.05
CA GLN A 36 -9.33 -6.75 -5.52
C GLN A 36 -8.63 -5.67 -4.69
N ILE A 37 -9.32 -4.58 -4.42
CA ILE A 37 -8.73 -3.49 -3.65
C ILE A 37 -8.56 -3.87 -2.16
N LEU A 38 -9.47 -4.68 -1.62
CA LEU A 38 -9.34 -5.20 -0.25
C LEU A 38 -8.06 -6.02 -0.14
N ARG A 39 -7.85 -6.95 -1.07
CA ARG A 39 -6.68 -7.81 -1.09
C ARG A 39 -5.38 -7.00 -1.20
N SER A 40 -5.27 -6.18 -2.24
CA SER A 40 -4.04 -5.43 -2.48
C SER A 40 -3.79 -4.37 -1.41
N GLY A 41 -4.81 -3.63 -1.01
CA GLY A 41 -4.68 -2.55 -0.04
C GLY A 41 -4.29 -3.02 1.36
N THR A 42 -4.80 -4.18 1.78
CA THR A 42 -4.43 -4.76 3.09
C THR A 42 -3.08 -5.49 3.03
N SER A 43 -2.66 -5.94 1.85
CA SER A 43 -1.36 -6.60 1.66
C SER A 43 -0.19 -5.65 1.90
N ILE A 44 -0.38 -4.35 1.70
CA ILE A 44 0.69 -3.36 1.92
C ILE A 44 1.18 -3.44 3.36
N GLY A 45 0.29 -3.29 4.32
CA GLY A 45 0.65 -3.35 5.75
C GLY A 45 1.16 -4.72 6.18
N ALA A 46 0.58 -5.79 5.63
CA ALA A 46 1.02 -7.14 5.92
C ALA A 46 2.47 -7.37 5.48
N ASN A 47 2.82 -6.91 4.27
CA ASN A 47 4.18 -7.04 3.75
C ASN A 47 5.18 -6.12 4.48
N VAL A 48 4.76 -4.94 4.90
CA VAL A 48 5.59 -4.07 5.73
C VAL A 48 5.95 -4.79 7.02
N ARG A 49 4.96 -5.39 7.68
CA ARG A 49 5.20 -6.15 8.91
C ARG A 49 6.17 -7.30 8.69
N GLU A 50 5.97 -8.05 7.61
CA GLU A 50 6.85 -9.19 7.27
C GLU A 50 8.28 -8.75 6.97
N SER A 51 8.47 -7.54 6.41
CA SER A 51 9.80 -7.04 6.09
C SER A 51 10.69 -6.90 7.33
N TYR A 52 10.08 -6.63 8.49
CA TYR A 52 10.84 -6.49 9.75
C TYR A 52 11.37 -7.82 10.27
N SER A 53 10.87 -8.93 9.77
CA SER A 53 11.32 -10.28 10.10
C SER A 53 12.14 -10.91 8.99
N ALA A 54 12.63 -10.09 8.05
CA ALA A 54 13.41 -10.58 6.92
C ALA A 54 14.71 -11.25 7.40
N GLN A 55 15.11 -12.31 6.69
CA GLN A 55 16.28 -13.12 7.05
C GLN A 55 17.60 -12.47 6.64
N SER A 56 17.56 -11.50 5.74
CA SER A 56 18.74 -10.83 5.23
C SER A 56 18.34 -9.44 4.72
N LYS A 57 19.35 -8.61 4.43
CA LYS A 57 19.12 -7.31 3.83
C LYS A 57 18.51 -7.45 2.43
N ALA A 58 18.95 -8.43 1.66
CA ALA A 58 18.39 -8.71 0.33
C ALA A 58 16.91 -9.11 0.43
N ASP A 59 16.55 -9.93 1.41
CA ASP A 59 15.17 -10.32 1.66
C ASP A 59 14.32 -9.11 2.09
N PHE A 60 14.86 -8.25 2.94
CA PHE A 60 14.21 -7.02 3.37
C PHE A 60 13.87 -6.13 2.15
N ILE A 61 14.86 -5.89 1.29
CA ILE A 61 14.67 -5.08 0.07
C ILE A 61 13.63 -5.72 -0.85
N SER A 62 13.69 -7.05 -1.00
CA SER A 62 12.73 -7.80 -1.82
C SER A 62 11.30 -7.62 -1.28
N LYS A 63 11.11 -7.72 0.03
CA LYS A 63 9.80 -7.53 0.66
C LYS A 63 9.26 -6.12 0.41
N LEU A 64 10.11 -5.10 0.46
CA LEU A 64 9.71 -3.72 0.20
C LEU A 64 9.33 -3.51 -1.27
N HIS A 65 10.02 -4.16 -2.20
CA HIS A 65 9.65 -4.11 -3.62
C HIS A 65 8.28 -4.76 -3.87
N ILE A 66 8.01 -5.89 -3.22
CA ILE A 66 6.71 -6.56 -3.29
C ILE A 66 5.62 -5.62 -2.76
N THR A 67 5.91 -4.94 -1.64
CA THR A 67 4.97 -3.98 -1.05
C THR A 67 4.66 -2.83 -1.99
N LEU A 68 5.68 -2.29 -2.70
CA LEU A 68 5.49 -1.24 -3.71
C LEU A 68 4.58 -1.71 -4.85
N LYS A 69 4.73 -2.95 -5.29
CA LYS A 69 3.88 -3.51 -6.33
C LYS A 69 2.42 -3.58 -5.86
N GLU A 70 2.20 -3.96 -4.61
CA GLU A 70 0.84 -3.99 -4.05
C GLU A 70 0.25 -2.58 -3.94
N ALA A 71 1.07 -1.59 -3.60
CA ALA A 71 0.63 -0.20 -3.56
C ALA A 71 0.25 0.29 -4.96
N ASP A 72 1.05 -0.03 -5.97
CA ASP A 72 0.77 0.33 -7.36
C ASP A 72 -0.50 -0.35 -7.87
N GLU A 73 -0.70 -1.62 -7.54
CA GLU A 73 -1.93 -2.34 -7.90
C GLU A 73 -3.15 -1.69 -7.23
N THR A 74 -3.02 -1.28 -5.97
CA THR A 74 -4.11 -0.61 -5.25
C THR A 74 -4.48 0.70 -5.94
N LEU A 75 -3.49 1.47 -6.37
CA LEU A 75 -3.72 2.71 -7.11
C LEU A 75 -4.46 2.44 -8.43
N TYR A 76 -4.09 1.37 -9.13
CA TYR A 76 -4.75 0.98 -10.36
C TYR A 76 -6.25 0.72 -10.14
N TRP A 77 -6.59 -0.04 -9.09
CA TRP A 77 -8.00 -0.29 -8.77
C TRP A 77 -8.75 1.01 -8.45
N LEU A 78 -8.10 1.92 -7.72
CA LEU A 78 -8.70 3.24 -7.42
C LEU A 78 -8.93 4.04 -8.71
N GLU A 79 -7.99 4.02 -9.63
CA GLU A 79 -8.12 4.69 -10.93
C GLU A 79 -9.30 4.14 -11.71
N LEU A 80 -9.46 2.83 -11.76
CA LEU A 80 -10.59 2.22 -12.44
C LEU A 80 -11.92 2.64 -11.80
N LEU A 81 -11.97 2.70 -10.48
CA LEU A 81 -13.19 3.09 -9.76
C LEU A 81 -13.60 4.53 -10.05
N VAL A 82 -12.64 5.46 -10.07
CA VAL A 82 -12.97 6.87 -10.34
C VAL A 82 -13.25 7.11 -11.82
N GLU A 83 -12.53 6.47 -12.71
CA GLU A 83 -12.74 6.63 -14.17
C GLU A 83 -14.04 6.01 -14.63
N SER A 84 -14.51 4.98 -13.96
CA SER A 84 -15.82 4.36 -14.25
C SER A 84 -16.96 5.01 -13.46
N GLU A 85 -16.68 6.09 -12.73
CA GLU A 85 -17.67 6.88 -11.99
C GLU A 85 -18.36 6.12 -10.85
N ILE A 86 -17.72 5.07 -10.33
CA ILE A 86 -18.22 4.36 -9.16
C ILE A 86 -17.93 5.16 -7.89
N ILE A 87 -16.79 5.86 -7.85
CA ILE A 87 -16.45 6.76 -6.76
C ILE A 87 -16.21 8.16 -7.31
N THR A 88 -16.26 9.17 -6.44
CA THR A 88 -16.02 10.56 -6.80
C THR A 88 -14.51 10.86 -6.84
N GLN A 89 -14.15 11.95 -7.52
CA GLN A 89 -12.77 12.42 -7.54
C GLN A 89 -12.25 12.72 -6.12
N SER A 90 -13.11 13.28 -5.27
CA SER A 90 -12.76 13.56 -3.88
C SER A 90 -12.44 12.31 -3.10
N GLU A 91 -13.23 11.25 -3.28
CA GLU A 91 -12.99 9.96 -2.65
C GLU A 91 -11.68 9.33 -3.13
N PHE A 92 -11.42 9.41 -4.44
CA PHE A 92 -10.16 8.96 -5.02
C PHE A 92 -8.98 9.72 -4.43
N ASP A 93 -9.04 11.06 -4.43
CA ASP A 93 -7.94 11.91 -3.96
C ASP A 93 -7.57 11.61 -2.52
N SER A 94 -8.58 11.40 -1.68
CA SER A 94 -8.37 11.11 -0.26
C SER A 94 -7.56 9.84 -0.04
N LEU A 95 -7.91 8.75 -0.73
CA LEU A 95 -7.21 7.48 -0.60
C LEU A 95 -5.86 7.49 -1.32
N ALA A 96 -5.82 8.10 -2.52
CA ALA A 96 -4.60 8.18 -3.33
C ALA A 96 -3.50 8.98 -2.62
N THR A 97 -3.86 10.03 -1.90
CA THR A 97 -2.90 10.85 -1.14
C THR A 97 -2.17 10.00 -0.09
N ASP A 98 -2.91 9.24 0.70
CA ASP A 98 -2.31 8.35 1.70
C ASP A 98 -1.43 7.28 1.05
N LEU A 99 -1.92 6.71 -0.04
CA LEU A 99 -1.22 5.65 -0.76
C LEU A 99 0.12 6.16 -1.34
N LYS A 100 0.13 7.35 -1.92
CA LYS A 100 1.34 7.96 -2.47
C LYS A 100 2.36 8.28 -1.39
N GLU A 101 1.91 8.69 -0.21
CA GLU A 101 2.78 8.93 0.93
C GLU A 101 3.46 7.64 1.38
N ILE A 102 2.69 6.56 1.47
CA ILE A 102 3.23 5.24 1.84
C ILE A 102 4.24 4.77 0.79
N SER A 103 3.92 4.93 -0.50
CA SER A 103 4.82 4.54 -1.59
C SER A 103 6.14 5.31 -1.54
N ALA A 104 6.09 6.60 -1.20
CA ALA A 104 7.30 7.43 -1.05
C ALA A 104 8.16 6.94 0.12
N LEU A 105 7.52 6.58 1.24
CA LEU A 105 8.24 6.03 2.40
C LEU A 105 8.92 4.70 2.06
N LEU A 106 8.23 3.84 1.31
CA LEU A 106 8.79 2.55 0.88
C LEU A 106 9.96 2.73 -0.05
N ALA A 107 9.85 3.62 -1.03
CA ALA A 107 10.92 3.92 -1.98
C ALA A 107 12.15 4.46 -1.25
N SER A 108 11.94 5.36 -0.29
CA SER A 108 13.02 5.93 0.54
C SER A 108 13.72 4.83 1.34
N SER A 109 12.94 3.91 1.92
CA SER A 109 13.48 2.79 2.70
C SER A 109 14.32 1.85 1.84
N ILE A 110 13.88 1.57 0.62
CA ILE A 110 14.64 0.75 -0.33
C ILE A 110 15.98 1.42 -0.65
N ASN A 111 15.95 2.70 -0.97
CA ASN A 111 17.17 3.45 -1.30
C ASN A 111 18.14 3.47 -0.12
N THR A 112 17.65 3.70 1.09
CA THR A 112 18.47 3.68 2.31
C THR A 112 19.10 2.31 2.51
N ALA A 113 18.33 1.24 2.37
CA ALA A 113 18.82 -0.12 2.55
C ALA A 113 19.89 -0.48 1.52
N LYS A 114 19.68 -0.10 0.26
CA LYS A 114 20.67 -0.32 -0.81
C LYS A 114 21.96 0.42 -0.57
N THR A 115 21.88 1.69 -0.14
CA THR A 115 23.03 2.50 0.18
C THR A 115 23.84 1.91 1.33
N ASN A 116 23.16 1.53 2.42
CA ASN A 116 23.80 0.91 3.57
C ASN A 116 24.46 -0.41 3.19
N ASN A 117 23.83 -1.19 2.33
CA ASN A 117 24.39 -2.46 1.87
C ASN A 117 25.68 -2.23 1.06
N MET A 118 25.69 -1.21 0.22
CA MET A 118 26.87 -0.85 -0.57
C MET A 118 28.00 -0.36 0.32
N ASN A 119 27.70 0.42 1.35
CA ASN A 119 28.69 0.97 2.28
C ASN A 119 29.32 -0.08 3.17
N GLN A 120 28.71 -1.23 3.31
CA GLN A 120 29.21 -2.34 4.12
C GLN A 120 30.16 -3.25 3.35
N GLU A 121 30.18 -3.13 2.03
CA GLU A 121 31.10 -3.85 1.18
C GLU A 121 32.43 -3.16 1.10
#